data_b25c118fd82b9bbeb99e312802766228
#
_entry.id   b25c118fd82b9bbeb99e312802766228
#
_cell.length_a   1.000
_cell.length_b   1.000
_cell.length_c   1.000
_cell.angle_alpha   90.00
_cell.angle_beta   90.00
_cell.angle_gamma   90.00
#
_symmetry.space_group_name_H-M   'P 1'
#
loop_
_entity.id
_entity.type
_entity.pdbx_description
1 polymer ?
#
loop_
_entity_poly.entity_id
_entity_poly.type
_entity_poly.pdbx_seq_one_letter_code
_entity_poly.pdbx_strand_id
1 'polypeptide(L)'
;VRFDYYVSNTDNLLVDFDLSGSTGFNTFKENLGEVQNRGFDATINWRVYENTKNDAYVTLFGSVSSNKNEIKKISDALSKSNDEQIDDEGNPLSTKPYTRFEEGQSTSAIWAVRSLGIDPASGEEMFIDRNGYRTYVWNVNDQVVCGEANPKFQGNFGFNAEWRGLAVNCSFAYKAGGEYYNQTLVDRVENVDVQWNVDRRVFTGTWKEPGDRTFFKRVESTPTQTYPTSRFVEKSNELSLSSLNVSYDFKRLNVKRYVERLKIAFYMTDVFRVSTVKAERGLEYPFARTCSFSLQATF
;
A
#
# COMPACT_ATOMS: atom_id res chain seq x y z
N VAL A 1 21.00 3.66 -19.97
CA VAL A 1 19.92 4.49 -19.47
C VAL A 1 18.76 4.43 -20.45
N ARG A 2 17.56 4.22 -19.96
CA ARG A 2 16.31 4.30 -20.72
C ARG A 2 15.37 5.24 -19.99
N PHE A 3 14.67 6.08 -20.76
CA PHE A 3 13.65 6.98 -20.25
C PHE A 3 12.46 6.97 -21.19
N ASP A 4 11.28 6.74 -20.64
CA ASP A 4 10.03 6.72 -21.38
C ASP A 4 9.06 7.67 -20.68
N TYR A 5 8.40 8.56 -21.45
CA TYR A 5 7.28 9.38 -21.01
C TYR A 5 6.04 8.98 -21.78
N TYR A 6 4.92 8.84 -21.09
CA TYR A 6 3.68 8.42 -21.72
C TYR A 6 2.47 9.23 -21.26
N VAL A 7 1.52 9.33 -22.16
CA VAL A 7 0.14 9.76 -21.91
C VAL A 7 -0.77 8.73 -22.54
N SER A 8 -1.61 8.10 -21.75
CA SER A 8 -2.56 7.09 -22.20
C SER A 8 -3.97 7.54 -21.83
N ASN A 9 -4.87 7.58 -22.80
CA ASN A 9 -6.29 7.79 -22.57
C ASN A 9 -7.00 6.44 -22.79
N THR A 10 -7.84 6.08 -21.86
CA THR A 10 -8.66 4.86 -21.90
C THR A 10 -10.11 5.26 -21.87
N ASP A 11 -10.83 4.93 -22.93
CA ASP A 11 -12.27 5.15 -23.04
C ASP A 11 -13.00 3.86 -22.65
N ASN A 12 -14.21 4.00 -22.13
CA ASN A 12 -15.07 2.89 -21.73
C ASN A 12 -14.38 1.89 -20.79
N LEU A 13 -13.62 2.40 -19.81
CA LEU A 13 -12.95 1.57 -18.82
C LEU A 13 -13.99 0.86 -17.93
N LEU A 14 -13.90 -0.47 -17.90
CA LEU A 14 -14.73 -1.28 -17.00
C LEU A 14 -14.04 -1.38 -15.64
N VAL A 15 -14.77 -1.07 -14.59
CA VAL A 15 -14.32 -1.24 -13.19
C VAL A 15 -15.26 -2.19 -12.45
N ASP A 16 -14.70 -2.90 -11.48
CA ASP A 16 -15.49 -3.71 -10.56
C ASP A 16 -16.05 -2.80 -9.47
N PHE A 17 -17.35 -2.84 -9.30
CA PHE A 17 -18.09 -2.11 -8.30
C PHE A 17 -18.65 -3.07 -7.25
N ASP A 18 -18.41 -2.79 -5.98
CA ASP A 18 -18.87 -3.63 -4.89
C ASP A 18 -20.39 -3.50 -4.71
N LEU A 19 -21.08 -4.63 -4.68
CA LEU A 19 -22.51 -4.68 -4.45
C LEU A 19 -22.83 -4.99 -2.98
N SER A 20 -23.98 -4.51 -2.54
CA SER A 20 -24.55 -4.92 -1.27
C SER A 20 -24.73 -6.45 -1.24
N GLY A 21 -24.37 -7.09 -0.12
CA GLY A 21 -24.48 -8.54 0.06
C GLY A 21 -25.91 -9.10 -0.12
N SER A 22 -26.94 -8.25 -0.11
CA SER A 22 -28.34 -8.61 -0.37
C SER A 22 -28.61 -9.06 -1.82
N THR A 23 -27.75 -8.71 -2.76
CA THR A 23 -27.90 -9.06 -4.19
C THR A 23 -27.41 -10.47 -4.52
N GLY A 24 -26.66 -11.12 -3.63
CA GLY A 24 -26.02 -12.41 -3.87
C GLY A 24 -24.79 -12.36 -4.77
N PHE A 25 -24.38 -11.18 -5.22
CA PHE A 25 -23.14 -10.94 -5.98
C PHE A 25 -22.23 -10.02 -5.18
N ASN A 26 -20.92 -10.22 -5.27
CA ASN A 26 -19.94 -9.38 -4.57
C ASN A 26 -19.63 -8.11 -5.36
N THR A 27 -19.51 -8.24 -6.68
CA THR A 27 -19.15 -7.14 -7.57
C THR A 27 -19.91 -7.23 -8.89
N PHE A 28 -20.09 -6.09 -9.57
CA PHE A 28 -20.49 -6.05 -10.97
C PHE A 28 -19.55 -5.12 -11.75
N LYS A 29 -19.51 -5.29 -13.08
CA LYS A 29 -18.68 -4.46 -13.95
C LYS A 29 -19.49 -3.31 -14.51
N GLU A 30 -19.02 -2.10 -14.27
CA GLU A 30 -19.64 -0.87 -14.74
C GLU A 30 -18.64 -0.08 -15.59
N ASN A 31 -19.15 0.68 -16.57
CA ASN A 31 -18.34 1.56 -17.37
C ASN A 31 -18.01 2.83 -16.57
N LEU A 32 -16.74 3.03 -16.23
CA LEU A 32 -16.28 4.24 -15.53
C LEU A 32 -16.38 5.51 -16.38
N GLY A 33 -16.18 5.39 -17.70
CA GLY A 33 -16.07 6.52 -18.62
C GLY A 33 -14.68 6.67 -19.21
N GLU A 34 -14.05 7.83 -19.06
CA GLU A 34 -12.75 8.16 -19.64
C GLU A 34 -11.72 8.41 -18.54
N VAL A 35 -10.55 7.74 -18.64
CA VAL A 35 -9.46 7.89 -17.69
C VAL A 35 -8.16 8.20 -18.45
N GLN A 36 -7.44 9.20 -17.96
CA GLN A 36 -6.11 9.55 -18.45
C GLN A 36 -5.05 9.12 -17.45
N ASN A 37 -4.05 8.41 -17.93
CA ASN A 37 -2.81 8.09 -17.23
C ASN A 37 -1.66 8.85 -17.88
N ARG A 38 -0.87 9.56 -17.11
CA ARG A 38 0.35 10.22 -17.56
C ARG A 38 1.48 9.95 -16.59
N GLY A 39 2.63 9.62 -17.13
CA GLY A 39 3.74 9.25 -16.28
C GLY A 39 5.05 9.14 -17.01
N PHE A 40 6.05 8.73 -16.26
CA PHE A 40 7.35 8.40 -16.82
C PHE A 40 7.95 7.18 -16.14
N ASP A 41 8.77 6.47 -16.90
CA ASP A 41 9.59 5.37 -16.45
C ASP A 41 11.05 5.65 -16.80
N ALA A 42 11.95 5.48 -15.84
CA ALA A 42 13.37 5.60 -16.08
C ALA A 42 14.10 4.40 -15.49
N THR A 43 15.06 3.87 -16.27
CA THR A 43 15.92 2.76 -15.83
C THR A 43 17.39 3.09 -16.11
N ILE A 44 18.23 2.68 -15.18
CA ILE A 44 19.68 2.79 -15.31
C ILE A 44 20.32 1.45 -14.97
N ASN A 45 21.26 1.02 -15.83
CA ASN A 45 22.19 -0.07 -15.55
C ASN A 45 23.59 0.47 -15.81
N TRP A 46 24.41 0.48 -14.78
CA TRP A 46 25.73 1.05 -14.82
C TRP A 46 26.77 0.08 -14.28
N ARG A 47 27.67 -0.39 -15.16
CA ARG A 47 28.81 -1.21 -14.76
C ARG A 47 29.89 -0.27 -14.20
N VAL A 48 29.98 -0.19 -12.87
CA VAL A 48 30.88 0.71 -12.16
C VAL A 48 32.30 0.16 -12.04
N TYR A 49 32.44 -1.16 -12.11
CA TYR A 49 33.73 -1.83 -12.03
C TYR A 49 33.75 -3.07 -12.91
N GLU A 50 34.87 -3.28 -13.61
CA GLU A 50 35.14 -4.49 -14.41
C GLU A 50 36.64 -4.82 -14.40
N ASN A 51 36.97 -6.05 -14.07
CA ASN A 51 38.32 -6.58 -14.11
C ASN A 51 38.30 -8.02 -14.63
N THR A 52 38.56 -8.17 -15.95
CA THR A 52 38.51 -9.46 -16.65
C THR A 52 39.56 -10.45 -16.16
N LYS A 53 40.74 -9.98 -15.65
CA LYS A 53 41.80 -10.86 -15.11
C LYS A 53 41.38 -11.61 -13.88
N ASN A 54 40.51 -11.02 -13.08
CA ASN A 54 40.03 -11.58 -11.82
C ASN A 54 38.58 -12.08 -11.90
N ASP A 55 37.96 -12.12 -13.09
CA ASP A 55 36.54 -12.41 -13.25
C ASP A 55 35.71 -11.58 -12.24
N ALA A 56 35.93 -10.24 -12.25
CA ALA A 56 35.32 -9.36 -11.27
C ALA A 56 34.56 -8.24 -11.97
N TYR A 57 33.31 -8.02 -11.55
CA TYR A 57 32.52 -6.87 -11.98
C TYR A 57 31.53 -6.45 -10.90
N VAL A 58 31.14 -5.18 -10.97
CA VAL A 58 30.04 -4.61 -10.18
C VAL A 58 29.15 -3.80 -11.11
N THR A 59 27.89 -4.14 -11.15
CA THR A 59 26.85 -3.42 -11.90
C THR A 59 25.81 -2.91 -10.92
N LEU A 60 25.56 -1.63 -10.93
CA LEU A 60 24.43 -0.99 -10.23
C LEU A 60 23.25 -0.89 -11.19
N PHE A 61 22.07 -1.13 -10.68
CA PHE A 61 20.84 -0.92 -11.44
C PHE A 61 19.82 -0.15 -10.61
N GLY A 62 18.96 0.58 -11.29
CA GLY A 62 17.86 1.29 -10.66
C GLY A 62 16.76 1.59 -11.65
N SER A 63 15.54 1.66 -11.15
CA SER A 63 14.37 2.11 -11.89
C SER A 63 13.53 3.04 -11.03
N VAL A 64 12.86 3.96 -11.67
CA VAL A 64 11.83 4.81 -11.09
C VAL A 64 10.67 4.90 -12.05
N SER A 65 9.47 4.76 -11.52
CA SER A 65 8.20 4.93 -12.22
C SER A 65 7.34 5.91 -11.45
N SER A 66 6.67 6.79 -12.18
CA SER A 66 5.67 7.70 -11.65
C SER A 66 4.48 7.74 -12.57
N ASN A 67 3.28 7.57 -12.04
CA ASN A 67 2.04 7.66 -12.80
C ASN A 67 1.05 8.57 -12.07
N LYS A 68 0.43 9.48 -12.80
CA LYS A 68 -0.74 10.24 -12.37
C LYS A 68 -1.96 9.78 -13.15
N ASN A 69 -2.93 9.25 -12.42
CA ASN A 69 -4.23 8.84 -12.94
C ASN A 69 -5.23 9.98 -12.72
N GLU A 70 -6.12 10.22 -13.69
CA GLU A 70 -7.14 11.27 -13.61
C GLU A 70 -8.38 10.85 -14.42
N ILE A 71 -9.53 10.85 -13.78
CA ILE A 71 -10.83 10.60 -14.40
C ILE A 71 -11.20 11.86 -15.19
N LYS A 72 -11.34 11.73 -16.50
CA LYS A 72 -11.71 12.84 -17.38
C LYS A 72 -13.22 12.98 -17.54
N LYS A 73 -13.91 11.84 -17.54
CA LYS A 73 -15.35 11.78 -17.66
C LYS A 73 -15.89 10.56 -16.93
N ILE A 74 -16.96 10.76 -16.19
CA ILE A 74 -17.67 9.69 -15.50
C ILE A 74 -18.94 9.33 -16.25
N SER A 75 -19.36 8.06 -16.22
CA SER A 75 -20.65 7.63 -16.76
C SER A 75 -21.80 8.01 -15.82
N ASP A 76 -23.00 8.24 -16.40
CA ASP A 76 -24.20 8.57 -15.61
C ASP A 76 -24.59 7.44 -14.64
N ALA A 77 -24.35 6.18 -15.03
CA ALA A 77 -24.60 5.01 -14.21
C ALA A 77 -23.71 5.01 -12.96
N LEU A 78 -22.42 5.29 -13.13
CA LEU A 78 -21.47 5.31 -12.02
C LEU A 78 -21.66 6.54 -11.11
N SER A 79 -22.09 7.68 -11.68
CA SER A 79 -22.47 8.83 -10.87
C SER A 79 -23.62 8.53 -9.91
N LYS A 80 -24.64 7.81 -10.37
CA LYS A 80 -25.75 7.35 -9.52
C LYS A 80 -25.30 6.34 -8.48
N SER A 81 -24.40 5.44 -8.86
CA SER A 81 -23.86 4.41 -7.96
C SER A 81 -23.05 4.99 -6.79
N ASN A 82 -22.42 6.18 -6.97
CA ASN A 82 -21.79 6.88 -5.85
C ASN A 82 -22.79 7.24 -4.75
N ASP A 83 -24.06 7.45 -5.10
CA ASP A 83 -25.12 7.86 -4.17
C ASP A 83 -25.80 6.66 -3.50
N GLU A 84 -25.67 5.45 -4.05
CA GLU A 84 -26.27 4.20 -3.52
C GLU A 84 -25.45 3.56 -2.38
N GLN A 85 -24.34 4.15 -1.99
CA GLN A 85 -23.45 3.63 -0.92
C GLN A 85 -23.89 4.01 0.49
N ILE A 86 -25.07 4.56 0.62
CA ILE A 86 -25.66 4.99 1.89
C ILE A 86 -26.98 4.25 2.12
N ASP A 87 -27.34 4.06 3.40
CA ASP A 87 -28.67 3.56 3.77
C ASP A 87 -29.75 4.65 3.65
N ASP A 88 -31.02 4.28 3.89
CA ASP A 88 -32.15 5.19 3.84
C ASP A 88 -32.06 6.33 4.89
N GLU A 89 -31.21 6.17 5.91
CA GLU A 89 -30.95 7.15 6.97
C GLU A 89 -29.76 8.07 6.64
N GLY A 90 -29.06 7.81 5.53
CA GLY A 90 -27.89 8.58 5.07
C GLY A 90 -26.57 8.14 5.71
N ASN A 91 -26.53 6.97 6.35
CA ASN A 91 -25.30 6.42 6.90
C ASN A 91 -24.60 5.52 5.86
N PRO A 92 -23.26 5.45 5.88
CA PRO A 92 -22.55 4.53 5.03
C PRO A 92 -22.85 3.08 5.42
N LEU A 93 -23.01 2.24 4.43
CA LEU A 93 -23.18 0.79 4.62
C LEU A 93 -21.91 0.09 5.15
N SER A 94 -20.78 0.77 5.20
CA SER A 94 -19.50 0.24 5.66
C SER A 94 -18.66 1.27 6.39
N THR A 95 -17.82 0.80 7.32
CA THR A 95 -16.79 1.60 8.00
C THR A 95 -15.52 1.79 7.15
N LYS A 96 -15.43 1.12 6.00
CA LYS A 96 -14.35 1.32 5.03
C LYS A 96 -14.66 2.49 4.13
N PRO A 97 -13.63 3.26 3.69
CA PRO A 97 -13.82 4.20 2.60
C PRO A 97 -14.35 3.49 1.36
N TYR A 98 -15.44 3.98 0.82
CA TYR A 98 -15.94 3.50 -0.45
C TYR A 98 -15.08 4.00 -1.60
N THR A 99 -15.07 3.22 -2.68
CA THR A 99 -14.56 3.67 -3.95
C THR A 99 -15.57 4.66 -4.55
N ARG A 100 -15.21 5.93 -4.58
CA ARG A 100 -16.02 7.00 -5.16
C ARG A 100 -15.26 7.59 -6.34
N PHE A 101 -15.96 7.79 -7.43
CA PHE A 101 -15.39 8.30 -8.67
C PHE A 101 -15.97 9.68 -8.98
N GLU A 102 -15.09 10.68 -9.13
CA GLU A 102 -15.44 12.03 -9.55
C GLU A 102 -14.48 12.53 -10.62
N GLU A 103 -14.99 13.35 -11.54
CA GLU A 103 -14.17 13.97 -12.57
C GLU A 103 -13.08 14.84 -11.97
N GLY A 104 -11.89 14.76 -12.55
CA GLY A 104 -10.70 15.45 -12.07
C GLY A 104 -9.96 14.74 -10.91
N GLN A 105 -10.53 13.68 -10.33
CA GLN A 105 -9.91 12.90 -9.27
C GLN A 105 -9.25 11.62 -9.81
N SER A 106 -8.47 10.97 -8.97
CA SER A 106 -7.88 9.67 -9.28
C SER A 106 -8.87 8.55 -9.01
N THR A 107 -8.74 7.42 -9.75
CA THR A 107 -9.49 6.19 -9.47
C THR A 107 -9.09 5.53 -8.15
N SER A 108 -7.97 5.92 -7.56
CA SER A 108 -7.44 5.44 -6.27
C SER A 108 -7.46 6.51 -5.17
N ALA A 109 -8.27 7.55 -5.35
CA ALA A 109 -8.49 8.57 -4.34
C ALA A 109 -9.14 7.98 -3.08
N ILE A 110 -8.63 8.34 -1.91
CA ILE A 110 -9.18 7.94 -0.61
C ILE A 110 -10.16 9.02 -0.15
N TRP A 111 -11.45 8.66 -0.10
CA TRP A 111 -12.51 9.55 0.30
C TRP A 111 -12.83 9.38 1.78
N ALA A 112 -12.81 10.48 2.53
CA ALA A 112 -13.12 10.49 3.96
C ALA A 112 -13.58 11.88 4.40
N VAL A 113 -14.24 11.96 5.56
CA VAL A 113 -14.55 13.25 6.20
C VAL A 113 -13.29 13.78 6.89
N ARG A 114 -13.02 15.07 6.76
CA ARG A 114 -11.87 15.71 7.42
C ARG A 114 -12.05 15.69 8.93
N SER A 115 -11.10 15.13 9.64
CA SER A 115 -11.03 15.10 11.09
C SER A 115 -10.08 16.15 11.63
N LEU A 116 -10.48 16.81 12.73
CA LEU A 116 -9.62 17.65 13.56
C LEU A 116 -8.98 16.85 14.72
N GLY A 117 -9.29 15.55 14.80
CA GLY A 117 -8.85 14.68 15.88
C GLY A 117 -9.90 14.58 17.00
N ILE A 118 -9.46 14.03 18.11
CA ILE A 118 -10.32 13.84 19.30
C ILE A 118 -10.32 15.11 20.15
N ASP A 119 -11.50 15.57 20.52
CA ASP A 119 -11.67 16.69 21.45
C ASP A 119 -11.14 16.31 22.83
N PRO A 120 -10.13 17.01 23.36
CA PRO A 120 -9.63 16.74 24.69
C PRO A 120 -10.65 16.93 25.80
N ALA A 121 -11.72 17.71 25.58
CA ALA A 121 -12.73 17.97 26.60
C ALA A 121 -13.77 16.85 26.71
N SER A 122 -14.17 16.25 25.58
CA SER A 122 -15.28 15.28 25.52
C SER A 122 -14.84 13.86 25.14
N GLY A 123 -13.69 13.70 24.48
CA GLY A 123 -13.25 12.42 23.92
C GLY A 123 -13.97 12.03 22.63
N GLU A 124 -14.76 12.93 22.05
CA GLU A 124 -15.46 12.73 20.78
C GLU A 124 -14.60 13.21 19.61
N GLU A 125 -14.82 12.64 18.41
CA GLU A 125 -14.15 13.10 17.23
C GLU A 125 -14.77 14.38 16.68
N MET A 126 -13.93 15.34 16.32
CA MET A 126 -14.34 16.59 15.69
C MET A 126 -14.08 16.51 14.19
N PHE A 127 -15.06 16.95 13.41
CA PHE A 127 -14.99 16.98 11.95
C PHE A 127 -15.05 18.41 11.41
N ILE A 128 -14.70 18.55 10.15
CA ILE A 128 -14.91 19.76 9.36
C ILE A 128 -15.93 19.41 8.28
N ASP A 129 -17.06 20.15 8.28
CA ASP A 129 -18.07 20.03 7.24
C ASP A 129 -17.62 20.61 5.90
N ARG A 130 -18.44 20.49 4.86
CA ARG A 130 -18.16 21.03 3.52
C ARG A 130 -18.01 22.56 3.50
N ASN A 131 -18.63 23.26 4.46
CA ASN A 131 -18.57 24.72 4.56
C ASN A 131 -17.37 25.20 5.39
N GLY A 132 -16.58 24.28 5.93
CA GLY A 132 -15.40 24.58 6.75
C GLY A 132 -15.73 24.79 8.24
N TYR A 133 -16.93 24.52 8.69
CA TYR A 133 -17.32 24.63 10.10
C TYR A 133 -17.01 23.35 10.88
N ARG A 134 -16.72 23.51 12.16
CA ARG A 134 -16.50 22.39 13.07
C ARG A 134 -17.83 21.75 13.46
N THR A 135 -17.89 20.43 13.42
CA THR A 135 -19.03 19.62 13.86
C THR A 135 -18.56 18.36 14.57
N TYR A 136 -19.42 17.76 15.40
CA TYR A 136 -19.24 16.44 16.00
C TYR A 136 -20.05 15.37 15.25
N VAL A 137 -20.88 15.78 14.29
CA VAL A 137 -21.71 14.87 13.51
C VAL A 137 -20.97 14.52 12.22
N TRP A 138 -20.72 13.22 12.04
CA TRP A 138 -20.19 12.71 10.77
C TRP A 138 -21.30 12.74 9.71
N ASN A 139 -20.97 13.18 8.49
CA ASN A 139 -21.92 13.22 7.39
C ASN A 139 -21.23 12.78 6.10
N VAL A 140 -21.86 11.85 5.37
CA VAL A 140 -21.32 11.31 4.10
C VAL A 140 -21.10 12.42 3.05
N ASN A 141 -21.92 13.47 3.07
CA ASN A 141 -21.82 14.60 2.14
C ASN A 141 -20.59 15.49 2.39
N ASP A 142 -19.94 15.35 3.55
CA ASP A 142 -18.73 16.09 3.91
C ASP A 142 -17.43 15.36 3.50
N GLN A 143 -17.56 14.20 2.85
CA GLN A 143 -16.41 13.48 2.32
C GLN A 143 -15.68 14.29 1.25
N VAL A 144 -14.36 14.28 1.34
CA VAL A 144 -13.44 14.89 0.39
C VAL A 144 -12.27 13.93 0.14
N VAL A 145 -11.51 14.17 -0.91
CA VAL A 145 -10.27 13.43 -1.13
C VAL A 145 -9.27 13.78 -0.03
N CYS A 146 -8.94 12.79 0.79
CA CYS A 146 -8.00 12.91 1.90
C CYS A 146 -6.65 12.25 1.62
N GLY A 147 -6.55 11.49 0.53
CA GLY A 147 -5.31 10.82 0.15
C GLY A 147 -5.39 10.17 -1.22
N GLU A 148 -4.23 9.67 -1.67
CA GLU A 148 -4.04 8.95 -2.92
C GLU A 148 -3.35 7.61 -2.60
N ALA A 149 -4.03 6.49 -2.88
CA ALA A 149 -3.51 5.17 -2.54
C ALA A 149 -2.31 4.78 -3.43
N ASN A 150 -2.26 5.27 -4.66
CA ASN A 150 -1.14 5.00 -5.55
C ASN A 150 0.11 5.80 -5.12
N PRO A 151 1.29 5.16 -5.06
CA PRO A 151 2.53 5.86 -4.78
C PRO A 151 2.88 6.85 -5.90
N LYS A 152 3.40 8.02 -5.52
CA LYS A 152 3.91 9.01 -6.49
C LYS A 152 5.14 8.49 -7.23
N PHE A 153 5.97 7.73 -6.52
CA PHE A 153 7.17 7.10 -7.06
C PHE A 153 7.28 5.67 -6.57
N GLN A 154 7.63 4.78 -7.47
CA GLN A 154 7.96 3.39 -7.16
C GLN A 154 9.06 2.88 -8.08
N GLY A 155 9.74 1.85 -7.65
CA GLY A 155 10.78 1.24 -8.44
C GLY A 155 11.61 0.24 -7.67
N ASN A 156 12.73 -0.09 -8.26
CA ASN A 156 13.73 -0.95 -7.65
C ASN A 156 15.13 -0.40 -7.87
N PHE A 157 16.04 -0.78 -7.00
CA PHE A 157 17.47 -0.53 -7.16
C PHE A 157 18.27 -1.65 -6.50
N GLY A 158 19.50 -1.79 -6.93
CA GLY A 158 20.34 -2.83 -6.37
C GLY A 158 21.68 -2.94 -7.05
N PHE A 159 22.36 -4.05 -6.81
CA PHE A 159 23.62 -4.33 -7.43
C PHE A 159 23.77 -5.82 -7.76
N ASN A 160 24.57 -6.07 -8.79
CA ASN A 160 25.09 -7.38 -9.15
C ASN A 160 26.61 -7.30 -9.09
N ALA A 161 27.22 -8.13 -8.27
CA ALA A 161 28.67 -8.19 -8.12
C ALA A 161 29.15 -9.62 -8.32
N GLU A 162 30.24 -9.77 -9.03
CA GLU A 162 30.96 -11.05 -9.15
C GLU A 162 32.44 -10.84 -8.86
N TRP A 163 33.03 -11.75 -8.15
CA TRP A 163 34.46 -11.80 -7.88
C TRP A 163 34.93 -13.23 -7.72
N ARG A 164 35.76 -13.71 -8.65
CA ARG A 164 36.41 -15.03 -8.65
C ARG A 164 35.43 -16.20 -8.37
N GLY A 165 34.24 -16.14 -8.94
CA GLY A 165 33.21 -17.16 -8.78
C GLY A 165 32.20 -16.89 -7.67
N LEU A 166 32.49 -15.96 -6.73
CA LEU A 166 31.48 -15.44 -5.80
C LEU A 166 30.61 -14.44 -6.50
N ALA A 167 29.32 -14.70 -6.60
CA ALA A 167 28.34 -13.75 -7.14
C ALA A 167 27.32 -13.37 -6.06
N VAL A 168 27.05 -12.08 -5.98
CA VAL A 168 26.06 -11.50 -5.07
C VAL A 168 25.11 -10.62 -5.88
N ASN A 169 23.81 -10.90 -5.78
CA ASN A 169 22.77 -10.07 -6.32
C ASN A 169 21.90 -9.58 -5.18
N CYS A 170 21.65 -8.29 -5.13
CA CYS A 170 20.83 -7.67 -4.10
C CYS A 170 19.85 -6.70 -4.77
N SER A 171 18.55 -6.86 -4.50
CA SER A 171 17.50 -6.02 -5.06
C SER A 171 16.60 -5.46 -3.97
N PHE A 172 16.50 -4.15 -3.95
CA PHE A 172 15.56 -3.40 -3.12
C PHE A 172 14.39 -2.94 -3.96
N ALA A 173 13.19 -2.97 -3.38
CA ALA A 173 12.00 -2.34 -3.95
C ALA A 173 11.55 -1.20 -3.04
N TYR A 174 11.08 -0.12 -3.64
CA TYR A 174 10.57 1.02 -2.89
C TYR A 174 9.28 1.57 -3.48
N LYS A 175 8.44 2.13 -2.59
CA LYS A 175 7.24 2.90 -2.91
C LYS A 175 7.23 4.14 -2.03
N ALA A 176 6.91 5.29 -2.59
CA ALA A 176 6.93 6.56 -1.86
C ALA A 176 5.82 7.52 -2.31
N GLY A 177 5.27 8.25 -1.36
CA GLY A 177 4.32 9.33 -1.59
C GLY A 177 2.88 8.90 -1.83
N GLY A 178 2.52 7.65 -1.53
CA GLY A 178 1.13 7.20 -1.43
C GLY A 178 0.57 7.41 -0.03
N GLU A 179 -0.75 7.30 0.10
CA GLU A 179 -1.45 7.24 1.37
C GLU A 179 -2.18 5.89 1.51
N TYR A 180 -2.46 5.54 2.75
CA TYR A 180 -3.13 4.29 3.10
C TYR A 180 -4.18 4.55 4.18
N TYR A 181 -5.40 4.08 3.96
CA TYR A 181 -6.43 4.11 5.00
C TYR A 181 -6.27 2.90 5.90
N ASN A 182 -5.97 3.13 7.19
CA ASN A 182 -5.68 2.05 8.14
C ASN A 182 -6.97 1.49 8.75
N GLN A 183 -7.72 0.73 7.94
CA GLN A 183 -8.96 0.09 8.36
C GLN A 183 -8.76 -0.83 9.58
N THR A 184 -7.59 -1.43 9.70
CA THR A 184 -7.29 -2.33 10.83
C THR A 184 -7.31 -1.59 12.18
N LEU A 185 -6.88 -0.31 12.22
CA LEU A 185 -6.99 0.50 13.43
C LEU A 185 -8.46 0.80 13.76
N VAL A 186 -9.28 1.08 12.75
CA VAL A 186 -10.72 1.29 12.94
C VAL A 186 -11.36 0.03 13.54
N ASP A 187 -11.15 -1.12 12.90
CA ASP A 187 -11.82 -2.37 13.26
C ASP A 187 -11.32 -2.96 14.60
N ARG A 188 -10.02 -2.79 14.91
CA ARG A 188 -9.40 -3.46 16.07
C ARG A 188 -9.21 -2.56 17.29
N VAL A 189 -9.36 -1.25 17.15
CA VAL A 189 -9.17 -0.31 18.25
C VAL A 189 -10.38 0.61 18.48
N GLU A 190 -10.95 1.16 17.39
CA GLU A 190 -12.07 2.09 17.52
C GLU A 190 -13.44 1.38 17.63
N ASN A 191 -13.73 0.45 16.70
CA ASN A 191 -15.03 -0.20 16.59
C ASN A 191 -15.03 -1.58 17.28
N VAL A 192 -14.40 -1.65 18.44
CA VAL A 192 -14.31 -2.91 19.20
C VAL A 192 -15.36 -3.00 20.28
N ASP A 193 -15.87 -4.21 20.50
CA ASP A 193 -16.66 -4.52 21.69
C ASP A 193 -15.71 -4.90 22.83
N VAL A 194 -15.65 -4.06 23.85
CA VAL A 194 -14.77 -4.23 25.03
C VAL A 194 -15.16 -5.40 25.94
N GLN A 195 -16.29 -6.04 25.68
CA GLN A 195 -16.69 -7.26 26.37
C GLN A 195 -15.83 -8.47 25.95
N TRP A 196 -15.16 -8.37 24.80
CA TRP A 196 -14.30 -9.42 24.26
C TRP A 196 -12.82 -9.09 24.44
N ASN A 197 -11.95 -9.99 24.01
CA ASN A 197 -10.52 -9.75 24.02
C ASN A 197 -10.13 -8.71 22.95
N VAL A 198 -9.61 -7.56 23.39
CA VAL A 198 -9.31 -6.39 22.56
C VAL A 198 -7.81 -6.11 22.47
N ASP A 199 -7.42 -5.30 21.51
CA ASP A 199 -6.06 -4.80 21.37
C ASP A 199 -5.65 -3.94 22.58
N ARG A 200 -4.40 -4.05 23.03
CA ARG A 200 -3.88 -3.26 24.15
C ARG A 200 -4.05 -1.76 23.96
N ARG A 201 -4.03 -1.28 22.72
CA ARG A 201 -4.20 0.15 22.38
C ARG A 201 -5.55 0.72 22.80
N VAL A 202 -6.58 -0.12 22.89
CA VAL A 202 -7.89 0.26 23.47
C VAL A 202 -7.74 0.79 24.89
N PHE A 203 -6.79 0.28 25.66
CA PHE A 203 -6.54 0.74 27.03
C PHE A 203 -5.51 1.88 27.12
N THR A 204 -4.54 1.91 26.20
CA THR A 204 -3.39 2.84 26.32
C THR A 204 -3.51 4.07 25.42
N GLY A 205 -4.33 4.02 24.39
CA GLY A 205 -4.41 5.05 23.34
C GLY A 205 -5.75 5.76 23.22
N THR A 206 -6.76 5.35 24.00
CA THR A 206 -8.10 5.98 24.01
C THR A 206 -8.18 7.09 25.04
N TRP A 207 -9.06 8.04 24.81
CA TRP A 207 -9.36 9.12 25.73
C TRP A 207 -10.04 8.59 26.99
N LYS A 208 -9.70 9.12 28.18
CA LYS A 208 -10.20 8.68 29.49
C LYS A 208 -10.76 9.82 30.33
N GLU A 209 -10.09 10.97 30.35
CA GLU A 209 -10.48 12.10 31.18
C GLU A 209 -10.26 13.45 30.48
N PRO A 210 -11.00 14.48 30.82
CA PRO A 210 -10.86 15.81 30.27
C PRO A 210 -9.41 16.33 30.33
N GLY A 211 -8.88 16.73 29.18
CA GLY A 211 -7.49 17.14 29.01
C GLY A 211 -6.62 16.13 28.30
N ASP A 212 -7.05 14.88 28.15
CA ASP A 212 -6.32 13.85 27.41
C ASP A 212 -6.23 14.20 25.92
N ARG A 213 -5.01 14.08 25.39
CA ARG A 213 -4.74 14.21 23.94
C ARG A 213 -4.41 12.85 23.38
N THR A 214 -5.39 12.22 22.76
CA THR A 214 -5.29 10.85 22.27
C THR A 214 -5.60 10.77 20.78
N PHE A 215 -5.15 9.68 20.15
CA PHE A 215 -5.49 9.40 18.76
C PHE A 215 -6.87 8.74 18.64
N PHE A 216 -7.26 7.91 19.61
CA PHE A 216 -8.52 7.18 19.61
C PHE A 216 -9.55 7.83 20.50
N LYS A 217 -10.83 7.77 20.10
CA LYS A 217 -11.96 8.32 20.85
C LYS A 217 -12.15 7.59 22.19
N ARG A 218 -13.01 8.13 23.04
CA ARG A 218 -13.42 7.49 24.28
C ARG A 218 -14.07 6.13 24.03
N VAL A 219 -13.89 5.21 24.96
CA VAL A 219 -14.60 3.92 24.96
C VAL A 219 -16.01 4.14 25.50
N GLU A 220 -17.01 3.73 24.77
CA GLU A 220 -18.42 3.83 25.15
C GLU A 220 -19.00 2.46 25.52
N SER A 221 -19.96 2.44 26.43
CA SER A 221 -20.67 1.21 26.81
C SER A 221 -21.50 0.63 25.66
N THR A 222 -22.01 1.51 24.80
CA THR A 222 -22.63 1.14 23.52
C THR A 222 -21.72 1.70 22.42
N PRO A 223 -20.93 0.84 21.72
CA PRO A 223 -20.01 1.29 20.71
C PRO A 223 -20.72 2.03 19.58
N THR A 224 -20.33 3.27 19.33
CA THR A 224 -20.71 4.00 18.13
C THR A 224 -19.75 3.69 17.00
N GLN A 225 -20.27 3.41 15.81
CA GLN A 225 -19.43 3.14 14.65
C GLN A 225 -18.61 4.36 14.25
N THR A 226 -17.31 4.17 14.00
CA THR A 226 -16.45 5.18 13.37
C THR A 226 -16.45 4.93 11.87
N TYR A 227 -16.97 5.90 11.14
CA TYR A 227 -17.04 5.92 9.70
C TYR A 227 -15.75 6.52 9.08
N PRO A 228 -15.58 6.49 7.74
CA PRO A 228 -14.36 6.95 7.11
C PRO A 228 -13.99 8.41 7.47
N THR A 229 -12.85 8.57 8.11
CA THR A 229 -12.30 9.86 8.56
C THR A 229 -10.83 9.98 8.21
N SER A 230 -10.37 11.20 7.92
CA SER A 230 -8.98 11.47 7.54
C SER A 230 -7.97 11.13 8.64
N ARG A 231 -8.41 10.90 9.88
CA ARG A 231 -7.57 10.51 11.00
C ARG A 231 -6.83 9.19 10.76
N PHE A 232 -7.44 8.27 10.00
CA PHE A 232 -6.87 6.96 9.66
C PHE A 232 -6.16 6.94 8.31
N VAL A 233 -6.04 8.08 7.63
CA VAL A 233 -5.25 8.20 6.41
C VAL A 233 -3.79 8.46 6.79
N GLU A 234 -2.93 7.50 6.52
CA GLU A 234 -1.51 7.51 6.84
C GLU A 234 -0.65 7.60 5.58
N LYS A 235 0.48 8.31 5.67
CA LYS A 235 1.47 8.33 4.58
C LYS A 235 2.11 6.96 4.44
N SER A 236 2.05 6.39 3.23
CA SER A 236 2.58 5.07 2.92
C SER A 236 3.87 5.19 2.12
N ASN A 237 5.00 5.02 2.82
CA ASN A 237 6.31 4.86 2.19
C ASN A 237 6.88 3.51 2.61
N GLU A 238 7.47 2.80 1.67
CA GLU A 238 7.97 1.44 1.87
C GLU A 238 9.32 1.25 1.21
N LEU A 239 10.21 0.56 1.93
CA LEU A 239 11.46 0.03 1.41
C LEU A 239 11.58 -1.43 1.81
N SER A 240 11.81 -2.30 0.85
CA SER A 240 12.00 -3.73 1.09
C SER A 240 13.26 -4.25 0.40
N LEU A 241 13.98 -5.15 1.05
CA LEU A 241 14.97 -5.99 0.40
C LEU A 241 14.22 -7.19 -0.17
N SER A 242 13.87 -7.09 -1.46
CA SER A 242 12.99 -8.04 -2.15
C SER A 242 13.68 -9.35 -2.45
N SER A 243 14.98 -9.30 -2.80
CA SER A 243 15.75 -10.52 -3.07
C SER A 243 17.22 -10.36 -2.72
N LEU A 244 17.79 -11.41 -2.16
CA LEU A 244 19.21 -11.60 -1.94
C LEU A 244 19.61 -12.96 -2.50
N ASN A 245 20.57 -12.97 -3.43
CA ASN A 245 21.15 -14.17 -3.98
C ASN A 245 22.66 -14.12 -3.77
N VAL A 246 23.19 -15.12 -3.13
CA VAL A 246 24.63 -15.30 -2.97
C VAL A 246 24.98 -16.68 -3.51
N SER A 247 25.86 -16.71 -4.50
CA SER A 247 26.29 -17.99 -5.09
C SER A 247 27.80 -18.05 -5.26
N TYR A 248 28.32 -19.26 -5.16
CA TYR A 248 29.73 -19.52 -5.41
C TYR A 248 29.89 -20.63 -6.43
N ASP A 249 30.59 -20.31 -7.51
CA ASP A 249 30.98 -21.24 -8.55
C ASP A 249 32.43 -21.68 -8.36
N PHE A 250 32.62 -22.96 -8.08
CA PHE A 250 33.92 -23.55 -7.79
C PHE A 250 34.73 -23.78 -9.10
N LYS A 251 34.93 -22.74 -9.88
CA LYS A 251 35.66 -22.78 -11.17
C LYS A 251 37.10 -23.33 -11.04
N ARG A 252 37.69 -23.35 -9.85
CA ARG A 252 39.10 -23.70 -9.58
C ARG A 252 39.26 -24.97 -8.74
N LEU A 253 38.18 -25.71 -8.45
CA LEU A 253 38.32 -26.98 -7.76
C LEU A 253 39.02 -28.00 -8.65
N ASN A 254 40.07 -28.62 -8.09
CA ASN A 254 40.85 -29.65 -8.76
C ASN A 254 40.10 -31.02 -8.81
N VAL A 255 38.76 -30.98 -8.83
CA VAL A 255 37.86 -32.15 -8.80
C VAL A 255 37.38 -32.50 -10.25
N LYS A 256 37.99 -31.92 -11.27
CA LYS A 256 37.63 -32.11 -12.70
C LYS A 256 37.62 -33.58 -13.18
N ARG A 257 38.08 -34.51 -12.36
CA ARG A 257 38.03 -35.94 -12.69
C ARG A 257 36.65 -36.57 -12.57
N TYR A 258 35.77 -35.93 -11.71
CA TYR A 258 34.45 -36.48 -11.42
C TYR A 258 33.32 -35.46 -11.63
N VAL A 259 33.60 -34.16 -11.51
CA VAL A 259 32.60 -33.07 -11.62
C VAL A 259 33.23 -31.94 -12.41
N GLU A 260 32.63 -31.58 -13.55
CA GLU A 260 33.13 -30.50 -14.43
C GLU A 260 32.88 -29.13 -13.79
N ARG A 261 31.73 -28.96 -13.11
CA ARG A 261 31.33 -27.71 -12.50
C ARG A 261 30.52 -27.99 -11.25
N LEU A 262 30.82 -27.26 -10.17
CA LEU A 262 30.07 -27.26 -8.94
C LEU A 262 29.68 -25.82 -8.58
N LYS A 263 28.41 -25.57 -8.35
CA LYS A 263 27.87 -24.28 -7.91
C LYS A 263 26.96 -24.45 -6.71
N ILE A 264 27.19 -23.67 -5.67
CA ILE A 264 26.29 -23.56 -4.51
C ILE A 264 25.62 -22.19 -4.59
N ALA A 265 24.33 -22.13 -4.33
CA ALA A 265 23.61 -20.87 -4.27
C ALA A 265 22.65 -20.83 -3.07
N PHE A 266 22.58 -19.66 -2.47
CA PHE A 266 21.64 -19.31 -1.42
C PHE A 266 20.74 -18.19 -1.94
N TYR A 267 19.44 -18.40 -1.84
CA TYR A 267 18.41 -17.44 -2.23
C TYR A 267 17.57 -17.09 -1.02
N MET A 268 17.29 -15.82 -0.87
CA MET A 268 16.36 -15.33 0.14
C MET A 268 15.46 -14.28 -0.48
N THR A 269 14.15 -14.43 -0.30
CA THR A 269 13.14 -13.43 -0.70
C THR A 269 12.52 -12.82 0.54
N ASP A 270 12.00 -11.59 0.38
CA ASP A 270 11.35 -10.84 1.46
C ASP A 270 12.19 -10.75 2.74
N VAL A 271 13.47 -10.39 2.59
CA VAL A 271 14.46 -10.38 3.68
C VAL A 271 14.04 -9.43 4.79
N PHE A 272 13.66 -8.22 4.43
CA PHE A 272 13.06 -7.25 5.35
C PHE A 272 12.17 -6.24 4.61
N ARG A 273 11.28 -5.62 5.37
CA ARG A 273 10.41 -4.54 4.93
C ARG A 273 10.35 -3.48 6.01
N VAL A 274 10.58 -2.24 5.62
CA VAL A 274 10.40 -1.05 6.45
C VAL A 274 9.29 -0.22 5.81
N SER A 275 8.30 0.16 6.60
CA SER A 275 7.16 0.95 6.14
C SER A 275 6.82 2.01 7.17
N THR A 276 6.37 3.18 6.71
CA THR A 276 5.82 4.23 7.57
C THR A 276 4.47 3.81 8.16
N VAL A 277 3.70 2.99 7.42
CA VAL A 277 2.48 2.39 7.94
C VAL A 277 2.83 1.07 8.63
N LYS A 278 2.44 0.97 9.90
CA LYS A 278 2.55 -0.28 10.62
C LYS A 278 1.51 -1.27 10.08
N ALA A 279 1.92 -2.16 9.18
CA ALA A 279 1.04 -3.22 8.72
C ALA A 279 0.67 -4.14 9.87
N GLU A 280 -0.57 -4.09 10.28
CA GLU A 280 -1.15 -5.02 11.24
C GLU A 280 -1.34 -6.36 10.53
N ARG A 281 -0.46 -7.30 10.81
CA ARG A 281 -0.53 -8.62 10.19
C ARG A 281 -1.61 -9.43 10.87
N GLY A 282 -2.62 -9.83 10.10
CA GLY A 282 -3.60 -10.80 10.54
C GLY A 282 -2.96 -12.17 10.77
N LEU A 283 -3.62 -13.03 11.51
CA LEU A 283 -3.21 -14.43 11.73
C LEU A 283 -3.24 -15.25 10.43
N GLU A 284 -4.00 -14.83 9.44
CA GLU A 284 -4.25 -15.54 8.18
C GLU A 284 -3.06 -15.50 7.22
N TYR A 285 -2.30 -14.39 7.21
CA TYR A 285 -1.16 -14.21 6.32
C TYR A 285 0.07 -13.72 7.07
N PRO A 286 0.74 -14.59 7.85
CA PRO A 286 1.98 -14.22 8.52
C PRO A 286 3.06 -13.93 7.47
N PHE A 287 3.91 -12.94 7.73
CA PHE A 287 5.07 -12.68 6.89
C PHE A 287 6.03 -13.87 6.96
N ALA A 288 6.21 -14.52 5.85
CA ALA A 288 7.17 -15.61 5.71
C ALA A 288 8.42 -15.11 4.99
N ARG A 289 9.58 -15.35 5.57
CA ARG A 289 10.85 -15.23 4.89
C ARG A 289 11.17 -16.57 4.26
N THR A 290 11.40 -16.58 2.94
CA THR A 290 11.74 -17.80 2.24
C THR A 290 13.25 -17.87 2.00
N CYS A 291 13.87 -18.96 2.46
CA CYS A 291 15.26 -19.27 2.21
C CYS A 291 15.35 -20.55 1.40
N SER A 292 16.17 -20.57 0.36
CA SER A 292 16.40 -21.73 -0.48
C SER A 292 17.91 -21.94 -0.68
N PHE A 293 18.34 -23.19 -0.62
CA PHE A 293 19.69 -23.61 -0.98
C PHE A 293 19.66 -24.45 -2.24
N SER A 294 20.58 -24.18 -3.14
CA SER A 294 20.73 -24.93 -4.38
C SER A 294 22.18 -25.45 -4.51
N LEU A 295 22.31 -26.70 -4.87
CA LEU A 295 23.57 -27.33 -5.24
C LEU A 295 23.44 -27.83 -6.67
N GLN A 296 24.27 -27.34 -7.56
CA GLN A 296 24.32 -27.74 -8.96
C GLN A 296 25.68 -28.38 -9.27
N ALA A 297 25.67 -29.62 -9.70
CA ALA A 297 26.85 -30.33 -10.18
C ALA A 297 26.66 -30.72 -11.64
N THR A 298 27.70 -30.52 -12.47
CA THR A 298 27.76 -30.96 -13.86
C THR A 298 28.86 -31.99 -13.94
N PHE A 299 28.58 -33.18 -14.51
CA PHE A 299 29.46 -34.32 -14.62
C PHE A 299 29.93 -34.51 -16.03
#